data_e70b38eba9b491b45ad1734076f2a6d8
#
_entry.id   e70b38eba9b491b45ad1734076f2a6d8
#
_cell.length_a   1.000
_cell.length_b   1.000
_cell.length_c   1.000
_cell.angle_alpha   90.00
_cell.angle_beta   90.00
_cell.angle_gamma   90.00
#
_symmetry.space_group_name_H-M   'P 1'
#
loop_
_entity.id
_entity.type
_entity.pdbx_description
1 polymer ?
#
loop_
_entity_poly.entity_id
_entity_poly.type
_entity_poly.pdbx_seq_one_letter_code
_entity_poly.pdbx_strand_id
1 'polypeptide(L)'
;MRYYDITNATIVSERQILKANPSTSFALPLSDAALAGLNMAKLLEDARPSYDADTQTVIEGAVEERDGSYFQTFSVIDRSAEAIQHELDGKKANVRAQRDARLAETDWAMMPDSPLIDYDKGIMASYRTALRDVPAQAGFPDNALPEGPDQQPFASWTYNSTDFVWEAPLPKPDGEAVWDEDAYQEDNTTGWITI
;
A
#
# COMPACT_ATOMS: atom_id res chain seq x y z
N MET A 1 -11.96 25.01 -3.63
CA MET A 1 -11.75 25.92 -2.48
C MET A 1 -12.96 25.84 -1.59
N ARG A 2 -12.81 25.95 -0.25
CA ARG A 2 -13.93 25.98 0.72
C ARG A 2 -14.13 27.42 1.21
N TYR A 3 -15.37 27.75 1.49
CA TYR A 3 -15.78 29.07 1.99
C TYR A 3 -16.67 28.90 3.22
N TYR A 4 -16.73 29.92 4.04
CA TYR A 4 -17.59 29.96 5.22
C TYR A 4 -18.75 30.91 5.01
N ASP A 5 -19.97 30.42 5.14
CA ASP A 5 -21.17 31.22 5.16
C ASP A 5 -21.38 31.75 6.58
N ILE A 6 -21.13 33.05 6.75
CA ILE A 6 -21.16 33.69 8.07
C ILE A 6 -22.60 33.76 8.62
N THR A 7 -23.58 33.91 7.74
CA THR A 7 -25.00 33.96 8.15
C THR A 7 -25.49 32.64 8.69
N ASN A 8 -25.17 31.54 8.00
CA ASN A 8 -25.69 30.22 8.31
C ASN A 8 -24.72 29.37 9.14
N ALA A 9 -23.54 29.89 9.44
CA ALA A 9 -22.44 29.19 10.12
C ALA A 9 -22.11 27.82 9.48
N THR A 10 -22.03 27.78 8.14
CA THR A 10 -21.81 26.55 7.39
C THR A 10 -20.66 26.67 6.39
N ILE A 11 -20.02 25.53 6.15
CA ILE A 11 -18.96 25.44 5.14
C ILE A 11 -19.59 25.11 3.79
N VAL A 12 -19.27 25.90 2.77
CA VAL A 12 -19.80 25.76 1.43
C VAL A 12 -18.70 25.67 0.39
N SER A 13 -18.94 24.96 -0.68
CA SER A 13 -18.07 24.90 -1.84
C SER A 13 -18.40 26.00 -2.85
N GLU A 14 -17.44 26.37 -3.67
CA GLU A 14 -17.63 27.30 -4.78
C GLU A 14 -18.83 26.93 -5.64
N ARG A 15 -18.98 25.65 -5.98
CA ARG A 15 -20.11 25.14 -6.76
C ARG A 15 -21.48 25.40 -6.09
N GLN A 16 -21.55 25.28 -4.76
CA GLN A 16 -22.80 25.54 -4.01
C GLN A 16 -23.15 27.02 -4.06
N ILE A 17 -22.14 27.91 -3.93
CA ILE A 17 -22.33 29.38 -4.03
C ILE A 17 -22.87 29.75 -5.41
N LEU A 18 -22.25 29.26 -6.48
CA LEU A 18 -22.69 29.52 -7.85
C LEU A 18 -24.10 29.00 -8.10
N LYS A 19 -24.43 27.81 -7.60
CA LYS A 19 -25.76 27.22 -7.73
C LYS A 19 -26.83 28.02 -7.00
N ALA A 20 -26.49 28.60 -5.85
CA ALA A 20 -27.40 29.44 -5.07
C ALA A 20 -27.63 30.83 -5.69
N ASN A 21 -26.73 31.27 -6.59
CA ASN A 21 -26.80 32.59 -7.23
C ASN A 21 -26.81 32.49 -8.76
N PRO A 22 -27.80 31.85 -9.38
CA PRO A 22 -27.79 31.51 -10.82
C PRO A 22 -27.86 32.75 -11.72
N SER A 23 -28.36 33.86 -11.20
CA SER A 23 -28.52 35.12 -11.95
C SER A 23 -27.29 36.05 -11.85
N THR A 24 -26.25 35.63 -11.12
CA THR A 24 -25.05 36.43 -10.92
C THR A 24 -23.85 35.78 -11.60
N SER A 25 -23.13 36.55 -12.42
CA SER A 25 -21.88 36.07 -13.00
C SER A 25 -20.71 36.46 -12.09
N PHE A 26 -19.97 35.43 -11.64
CA PHE A 26 -18.79 35.63 -10.79
C PHE A 26 -17.52 35.32 -11.58
N ALA A 27 -16.48 36.13 -11.36
CA ALA A 27 -15.11 35.76 -11.74
C ALA A 27 -14.59 34.67 -10.78
N LEU A 28 -13.87 33.66 -11.33
CA LEU A 28 -13.28 32.60 -10.56
C LEU A 28 -11.75 32.72 -10.49
N PRO A 29 -11.15 32.47 -9.34
CA PRO A 29 -11.77 32.20 -8.03
C PRO A 29 -12.54 33.42 -7.51
N LEU A 30 -13.53 33.16 -6.62
CA LEU A 30 -14.34 34.24 -6.06
C LEU A 30 -13.48 35.25 -5.34
N SER A 31 -13.68 36.53 -5.69
CA SER A 31 -12.96 37.65 -5.04
C SER A 31 -13.48 37.92 -3.63
N ASP A 32 -12.66 38.53 -2.78
CA ASP A 32 -13.06 38.89 -1.42
C ASP A 32 -14.25 39.87 -1.43
N ALA A 33 -14.34 40.79 -2.42
CA ALA A 33 -15.48 41.67 -2.57
C ALA A 33 -16.78 40.92 -2.92
N ALA A 34 -16.70 39.91 -3.78
CA ALA A 34 -17.86 39.07 -4.11
C ALA A 34 -18.32 38.25 -2.89
N LEU A 35 -17.39 37.69 -2.13
CA LEU A 35 -17.67 36.96 -0.90
C LEU A 35 -18.30 37.87 0.16
N ALA A 36 -17.75 39.06 0.38
CA ALA A 36 -18.30 40.02 1.32
C ALA A 36 -19.74 40.44 0.95
N GLY A 37 -20.03 40.60 -0.35
CA GLY A 37 -21.38 40.92 -0.85
C GLY A 37 -22.41 39.77 -0.57
N LEU A 38 -21.91 38.56 -0.38
CA LEU A 38 -22.71 37.40 -0.05
C LEU A 38 -22.70 37.04 1.46
N ASN A 39 -22.04 37.81 2.28
CA ASN A 39 -21.78 37.55 3.70
C ASN A 39 -21.04 36.22 3.90
N MET A 40 -20.03 35.98 3.07
CA MET A 40 -19.18 34.79 3.06
C MET A 40 -17.71 35.18 3.17
N ALA A 41 -16.87 34.28 3.61
CA ALA A 41 -15.44 34.46 3.70
C ALA A 41 -14.69 33.23 3.12
N LYS A 42 -13.42 33.42 2.74
CA LYS A 42 -12.53 32.29 2.48
C LYS A 42 -12.32 31.53 3.78
N LEU A 43 -12.43 30.21 3.69
CA LEU A 43 -12.09 29.34 4.81
C LEU A 43 -10.61 28.95 4.69
N LEU A 44 -9.83 29.40 5.65
CA LEU A 44 -8.46 28.99 5.85
C LEU A 44 -8.42 27.69 6.67
N GLU A 45 -7.32 26.99 6.63
CA GLU A 45 -7.15 25.77 7.42
C GLU A 45 -5.98 25.96 8.39
N ASP A 46 -6.18 25.60 9.64
CA ASP A 46 -5.09 25.48 10.59
C ASP A 46 -4.15 24.33 10.18
N ALA A 47 -2.93 24.35 10.70
CA ALA A 47 -2.03 23.23 10.56
C ALA A 47 -2.66 21.99 11.20
N ARG A 48 -2.66 20.87 10.48
CA ARG A 48 -3.14 19.61 11.05
C ARG A 48 -2.18 19.15 12.14
N PRO A 49 -2.68 18.81 13.32
CA PRO A 49 -1.85 18.30 14.41
C PRO A 49 -1.23 16.95 14.01
N SER A 50 -0.05 16.67 14.57
CA SER A 50 0.53 15.34 14.52
C SER A 50 -0.27 14.38 15.41
N TYR A 51 -0.42 13.14 14.99
CA TYR A 51 -1.17 12.13 15.73
C TYR A 51 -0.58 10.74 15.47
N ASP A 52 -0.90 9.81 16.34
CA ASP A 52 -0.59 8.39 16.17
C ASP A 52 -1.72 7.73 15.36
N ALA A 53 -1.45 7.37 14.11
CA ALA A 53 -2.45 6.81 13.21
C ALA A 53 -2.99 5.44 13.66
N ASP A 54 -2.27 4.71 14.49
CA ASP A 54 -2.71 3.40 14.99
C ASP A 54 -3.82 3.54 16.06
N THR A 55 -3.75 4.60 16.86
CA THR A 55 -4.66 4.80 18.01
C THR A 55 -5.53 6.04 17.90
N GLN A 56 -5.19 6.98 17.02
CA GLN A 56 -5.82 8.29 16.94
C GLN A 56 -6.29 8.63 15.53
N THR A 57 -7.15 9.62 15.43
CA THR A 57 -7.56 10.23 14.17
C THR A 57 -7.75 11.73 14.34
N VAL A 58 -7.60 12.48 13.22
CA VAL A 58 -7.86 13.92 13.18
C VAL A 58 -9.26 14.15 12.66
N ILE A 59 -10.03 14.94 13.40
CA ILE A 59 -11.35 15.41 12.97
C ILE A 59 -11.34 16.92 12.74
N GLU A 60 -12.24 17.39 11.86
CA GLU A 60 -12.49 18.80 11.70
C GLU A 60 -13.23 19.32 12.94
N GLY A 61 -12.71 20.37 13.55
CA GLY A 61 -13.32 21.08 14.67
C GLY A 61 -14.26 22.18 14.20
N ALA A 62 -14.55 23.11 15.08
CA ALA A 62 -15.33 24.31 14.74
C ALA A 62 -14.56 25.26 13.84
N VAL A 63 -15.28 26.09 13.09
CA VAL A 63 -14.68 27.24 12.42
C VAL A 63 -14.51 28.36 13.44
N GLU A 64 -13.31 28.89 13.55
CA GLU A 64 -12.98 30.00 14.43
C GLU A 64 -12.69 31.27 13.64
N GLU A 65 -13.19 32.39 14.14
CA GLU A 65 -12.83 33.70 13.64
C GLU A 65 -11.62 34.23 14.40
N ARG A 66 -10.59 34.65 13.68
CA ARG A 66 -9.37 35.27 14.22
C ARG A 66 -8.96 36.44 13.32
N ASP A 67 -8.93 37.63 13.87
CA ASP A 67 -8.55 38.88 13.16
C ASP A 67 -9.32 39.09 11.84
N GLY A 68 -10.63 38.79 11.84
CA GLY A 68 -11.49 38.91 10.67
C GLY A 68 -11.32 37.83 9.60
N SER A 69 -10.57 36.78 9.89
CA SER A 69 -10.38 35.61 9.03
C SER A 69 -10.98 34.36 9.69
N TYR A 70 -11.49 33.44 8.88
CA TYR A 70 -12.15 32.22 9.36
C TYR A 70 -11.25 31.02 9.13
N PHE A 71 -11.03 30.23 10.18
CA PHE A 71 -10.13 29.08 10.19
C PHE A 71 -10.87 27.81 10.54
N GLN A 72 -10.71 26.79 9.72
CA GLN A 72 -11.09 25.41 10.08
C GLN A 72 -10.08 24.89 11.09
N THR A 73 -10.54 24.57 12.27
CA THR A 73 -9.70 23.94 13.30
C THR A 73 -9.69 22.43 13.16
N PHE A 74 -8.71 21.77 13.76
CA PHE A 74 -8.57 20.32 13.79
C PHE A 74 -8.31 19.86 15.22
N SER A 75 -8.88 18.72 15.57
CA SER A 75 -8.67 18.08 16.88
C SER A 75 -8.23 16.64 16.69
N VAL A 76 -7.34 16.16 17.55
CA VAL A 76 -7.00 14.74 17.65
C VAL A 76 -7.96 14.09 18.62
N ILE A 77 -8.54 12.98 18.21
CA ILE A 77 -9.37 12.14 19.08
C ILE A 77 -8.86 10.70 19.04
N ASP A 78 -9.04 9.98 20.13
CA ASP A 78 -8.74 8.56 20.17
C ASP A 78 -9.76 7.78 19.34
N ARG A 79 -9.28 6.78 18.61
CA ARG A 79 -10.13 5.84 17.88
C ARG A 79 -10.75 4.86 18.87
N SER A 80 -11.97 4.42 18.62
CA SER A 80 -12.57 3.40 19.48
C SER A 80 -11.84 2.06 19.33
N ALA A 81 -11.81 1.28 20.42
CA ALA A 81 -11.20 -0.05 20.41
C ALA A 81 -11.85 -0.96 19.34
N GLU A 82 -13.16 -0.82 19.12
CA GLU A 82 -13.89 -1.56 18.09
C GLU A 82 -13.42 -1.18 16.67
N ALA A 83 -13.17 0.11 16.41
CA ALA A 83 -12.69 0.58 15.11
C ALA A 83 -11.28 0.05 14.81
N ILE A 84 -10.40 0.08 15.81
CA ILE A 84 -9.04 -0.47 15.71
C ILE A 84 -9.10 -1.98 15.46
N GLN A 85 -9.91 -2.69 16.24
CA GLN A 85 -10.06 -4.15 16.09
C GLN A 85 -10.64 -4.53 14.73
N HIS A 86 -11.64 -3.80 14.25
CA HIS A 86 -12.24 -4.03 12.92
C HIS A 86 -11.22 -3.86 11.80
N GLU A 87 -10.38 -2.81 11.87
CA GLU A 87 -9.32 -2.61 10.88
C GLU A 87 -8.29 -3.73 10.93
N LEU A 88 -7.86 -4.13 12.14
CA LEU A 88 -6.92 -5.23 12.33
C LEU A 88 -7.49 -6.56 11.77
N ASP A 89 -8.75 -6.83 12.01
CA ASP A 89 -9.41 -8.03 11.51
C ASP A 89 -9.54 -8.00 9.97
N GLY A 90 -9.79 -6.82 9.41
CA GLY A 90 -9.76 -6.59 7.97
C GLY A 90 -8.38 -6.86 7.35
N LYS A 91 -7.31 -6.34 7.95
CA LYS A 91 -5.92 -6.63 7.54
C LYS A 91 -5.62 -8.12 7.60
N LYS A 92 -5.97 -8.80 8.71
CA LYS A 92 -5.79 -10.24 8.86
C LYS A 92 -6.55 -11.05 7.81
N ALA A 93 -7.78 -10.66 7.50
CA ALA A 93 -8.58 -11.32 6.48
C ALA A 93 -7.97 -11.16 5.10
N ASN A 94 -7.50 -9.96 4.76
CA ASN A 94 -6.85 -9.68 3.49
C ASN A 94 -5.57 -10.51 3.29
N VAL A 95 -4.68 -10.54 4.30
CA VAL A 95 -3.44 -11.34 4.21
C VAL A 95 -3.75 -12.84 4.07
N ARG A 96 -4.77 -13.35 4.81
CA ARG A 96 -5.20 -14.74 4.65
C ARG A 96 -5.74 -15.02 3.24
N ALA A 97 -6.52 -14.13 2.67
CA ALA A 97 -7.05 -14.29 1.31
C ALA A 97 -5.92 -14.32 0.27
N GLN A 98 -4.93 -13.44 0.38
CA GLN A 98 -3.77 -13.44 -0.49
C GLN A 98 -2.95 -14.73 -0.35
N ARG A 99 -2.71 -15.20 0.87
CA ARG A 99 -2.05 -16.48 1.14
C ARG A 99 -2.81 -17.64 0.51
N ASP A 100 -4.11 -17.69 0.68
CA ASP A 100 -4.95 -18.79 0.16
C ASP A 100 -4.95 -18.78 -1.37
N ALA A 101 -4.95 -17.61 -2.01
CA ALA A 101 -4.78 -17.49 -3.46
C ALA A 101 -3.45 -18.11 -3.92
N ARG A 102 -2.33 -17.75 -3.27
CA ARG A 102 -1.00 -18.32 -3.60
C ARG A 102 -0.91 -19.83 -3.36
N LEU A 103 -1.59 -20.34 -2.32
CA LEU A 103 -1.69 -21.79 -2.08
C LEU A 103 -2.46 -22.48 -3.21
N ALA A 104 -3.59 -21.91 -3.64
CA ALA A 104 -4.40 -22.46 -4.73
C ALA A 104 -3.64 -22.43 -6.08
N GLU A 105 -2.92 -21.34 -6.37
CA GLU A 105 -2.07 -21.20 -7.57
C GLU A 105 -0.98 -22.27 -7.67
N THR A 106 -0.55 -22.82 -6.52
CA THR A 106 0.51 -23.83 -6.43
C THR A 106 0.03 -25.23 -6.12
N ASP A 107 -1.30 -25.49 -6.04
CA ASP A 107 -1.84 -26.81 -5.73
C ASP A 107 -1.47 -27.89 -6.76
N TRP A 108 -1.40 -27.50 -8.03
CA TRP A 108 -0.99 -28.39 -9.13
C TRP A 108 0.41 -29.00 -8.92
N ALA A 109 1.31 -28.24 -8.29
CA ALA A 109 2.69 -28.69 -8.05
C ALA A 109 2.77 -29.89 -7.12
N MET A 110 1.77 -30.09 -6.26
CA MET A 110 1.69 -31.18 -5.29
C MET A 110 0.90 -32.39 -5.80
N MET A 111 0.36 -32.32 -7.01
CA MET A 111 -0.40 -33.44 -7.59
C MET A 111 0.52 -34.61 -7.96
N PRO A 112 0.03 -35.87 -7.90
CA PRO A 112 0.83 -37.04 -8.25
C PRO A 112 1.35 -37.04 -9.69
N ASP A 113 0.59 -36.41 -10.60
CA ASP A 113 0.87 -36.27 -12.02
C ASP A 113 1.57 -34.93 -12.38
N SER A 114 2.00 -34.18 -11.37
CA SER A 114 2.78 -32.97 -11.59
C SER A 114 4.04 -33.26 -12.38
N PRO A 115 4.36 -32.44 -13.42
CA PRO A 115 5.56 -32.62 -14.23
C PRO A 115 6.86 -32.23 -13.51
N LEU A 116 6.77 -31.68 -12.29
CA LEU A 116 7.93 -31.28 -11.51
C LEU A 116 8.76 -32.49 -11.07
N ILE A 117 10.06 -32.35 -11.08
CA ILE A 117 10.98 -33.30 -10.47
C ILE A 117 10.87 -33.23 -8.93
N ASP A 118 11.36 -34.25 -8.24
CA ASP A 118 11.25 -34.34 -6.77
C ASP A 118 11.90 -33.16 -6.04
N TYR A 119 12.99 -32.63 -6.59
CA TYR A 119 13.67 -31.46 -6.07
C TYR A 119 12.75 -30.22 -6.09
N ASP A 120 12.16 -29.92 -7.25
CA ASP A 120 11.25 -28.77 -7.39
C ASP A 120 9.97 -28.94 -6.56
N LYS A 121 9.47 -30.16 -6.43
CA LYS A 121 8.37 -30.47 -5.50
C LYS A 121 8.75 -30.17 -4.06
N GLY A 122 9.99 -30.43 -3.66
CA GLY A 122 10.52 -30.09 -2.34
C GLY A 122 10.54 -28.58 -2.09
N ILE A 123 10.97 -27.80 -3.07
CA ILE A 123 10.96 -26.32 -3.02
C ILE A 123 9.52 -25.82 -2.87
N MET A 124 8.61 -26.28 -3.72
CA MET A 124 7.19 -25.88 -3.64
C MET A 124 6.56 -26.28 -2.31
N ALA A 125 6.88 -27.43 -1.76
CA ALA A 125 6.40 -27.86 -0.45
C ALA A 125 6.88 -26.95 0.67
N SER A 126 8.15 -26.50 0.62
CA SER A 126 8.74 -25.56 1.57
C SER A 126 8.08 -24.19 1.49
N TYR A 127 7.92 -23.64 0.29
CA TYR A 127 7.20 -22.39 0.06
C TYR A 127 5.76 -22.44 0.60
N ARG A 128 5.02 -23.51 0.30
CA ARG A 128 3.65 -23.70 0.77
C ARG A 128 3.57 -23.85 2.30
N THR A 129 4.60 -24.43 2.91
CA THR A 129 4.72 -24.47 4.37
C THR A 129 4.91 -23.08 4.95
N ALA A 130 5.84 -22.31 4.40
CA ALA A 130 6.05 -20.91 4.80
C ALA A 130 4.77 -20.07 4.67
N LEU A 131 3.99 -20.24 3.60
CA LEU A 131 2.69 -19.58 3.44
C LEU A 131 1.70 -19.97 4.54
N ARG A 132 1.61 -21.25 4.90
CA ARG A 132 0.70 -21.72 5.97
C ARG A 132 1.06 -21.14 7.33
N ASP A 133 2.35 -20.93 7.57
CA ASP A 133 2.87 -20.47 8.84
C ASP A 133 2.73 -18.95 9.04
N VAL A 134 2.47 -18.18 7.97
CA VAL A 134 2.31 -16.70 8.04
C VAL A 134 1.40 -16.25 9.17
N PRO A 135 0.20 -16.82 9.41
CA PRO A 135 -0.67 -16.34 10.48
C PRO A 135 -0.15 -16.60 11.90
N ALA A 136 0.84 -17.46 12.05
CA ALA A 136 1.47 -17.77 13.35
C ALA A 136 2.76 -17.00 13.60
N GLN A 137 3.24 -16.24 12.61
CA GLN A 137 4.46 -15.47 12.72
C GLN A 137 4.29 -14.23 13.61
N ALA A 138 5.33 -13.86 14.34
CA ALA A 138 5.39 -12.59 15.03
C ALA A 138 5.29 -11.44 14.00
N GLY A 139 4.44 -10.43 14.30
CA GLY A 139 4.19 -9.31 13.39
C GLY A 139 3.03 -9.50 12.41
N PHE A 140 2.37 -10.68 12.39
CA PHE A 140 1.13 -10.83 11.61
C PHE A 140 0.04 -9.85 12.08
N PRO A 141 -0.63 -9.10 11.17
CA PRO A 141 -0.70 -9.26 9.71
C PRO A 141 0.25 -8.35 8.90
N ASP A 142 1.19 -7.66 9.52
CA ASP A 142 2.00 -6.63 8.84
C ASP A 142 3.26 -7.23 8.15
N ASN A 143 3.49 -8.54 8.30
CA ASN A 143 4.56 -9.23 7.60
C ASN A 143 4.25 -9.39 6.12
N ALA A 144 5.28 -9.24 5.28
CA ALA A 144 5.20 -9.61 3.89
C ALA A 144 4.92 -11.12 3.73
N LEU A 145 4.12 -11.47 2.72
CA LEU A 145 3.97 -12.87 2.34
C LEU A 145 5.28 -13.38 1.71
N PRO A 146 5.64 -14.66 1.96
CA PRO A 146 6.76 -15.30 1.26
C PRO A 146 6.64 -15.11 -0.25
N GLU A 147 7.74 -14.78 -0.90
CA GLU A 147 7.81 -14.77 -2.35
C GLU A 147 7.81 -16.22 -2.87
N GLY A 148 7.09 -16.44 -3.97
CA GLY A 148 7.05 -17.75 -4.60
C GLY A 148 8.39 -18.07 -5.24
N PRO A 149 8.75 -19.35 -5.32
CA PRO A 149 9.88 -19.74 -6.14
C PRO A 149 9.56 -19.38 -7.60
N ASP A 150 10.37 -18.53 -8.18
CA ASP A 150 10.36 -18.33 -9.62
C ASP A 150 10.66 -19.66 -10.31
N GLN A 151 10.24 -19.82 -11.56
CA GLN A 151 10.66 -20.97 -12.33
C GLN A 151 12.20 -20.98 -12.34
N GLN A 152 12.79 -22.16 -12.13
CA GLN A 152 14.24 -22.33 -12.20
C GLN A 152 14.74 -21.71 -13.50
N PRO A 153 15.53 -20.63 -13.45
CA PRO A 153 15.93 -19.92 -14.65
C PRO A 153 16.86 -20.75 -15.52
N PHE A 154 17.68 -21.58 -14.88
CA PHE A 154 18.64 -22.47 -15.54
C PHE A 154 18.79 -23.77 -14.75
N ALA A 155 19.10 -24.86 -15.44
CA ALA A 155 19.18 -26.21 -14.84
C ALA A 155 20.26 -26.34 -13.74
N SER A 156 21.32 -25.53 -13.82
CA SER A 156 22.42 -25.52 -12.84
C SER A 156 22.12 -24.71 -11.56
N TRP A 157 21.12 -23.83 -11.59
CA TRP A 157 20.82 -22.96 -10.44
C TRP A 157 20.16 -23.73 -9.31
N THR A 158 20.50 -23.37 -8.07
CA THR A 158 19.92 -23.94 -6.85
C THR A 158 19.00 -22.95 -6.16
N TYR A 159 17.90 -23.46 -5.62
CA TYR A 159 16.95 -22.62 -4.89
C TYR A 159 17.36 -22.49 -3.43
N ASN A 160 17.56 -21.25 -2.97
CA ASN A 160 17.76 -20.93 -1.57
C ASN A 160 16.40 -20.78 -0.88
N SER A 161 16.01 -21.79 -0.10
CA SER A 161 14.73 -21.82 0.60
C SER A 161 14.65 -20.87 1.80
N THR A 162 15.75 -20.29 2.23
CA THR A 162 15.79 -19.30 3.31
C THR A 162 15.43 -17.90 2.78
N ASP A 163 16.01 -17.53 1.65
CA ASP A 163 15.85 -16.21 1.04
C ASP A 163 14.82 -16.23 -0.11
N PHE A 164 14.32 -17.42 -0.48
CA PHE A 164 13.34 -17.63 -1.54
C PHE A 164 13.80 -17.11 -2.91
N VAL A 165 15.08 -17.30 -3.23
CA VAL A 165 15.70 -16.89 -4.49
C VAL A 165 16.46 -18.05 -5.16
N TRP A 166 16.54 -18.01 -6.48
CA TRP A 166 17.42 -18.89 -7.23
C TRP A 166 18.85 -18.35 -7.23
N GLU A 167 19.79 -19.19 -6.89
CA GLU A 167 21.20 -18.84 -6.84
C GLU A 167 21.98 -19.60 -7.93
N ALA A 168 22.75 -18.84 -8.68
CA ALA A 168 23.71 -19.42 -9.61
C ALA A 168 24.80 -20.20 -8.85
N PRO A 169 25.34 -21.30 -9.41
CA PRO A 169 26.39 -22.08 -8.76
C PRO A 169 27.72 -21.29 -8.62
N LEU A 170 27.88 -20.23 -9.40
CA LEU A 170 29.01 -19.31 -9.32
C LEU A 170 28.55 -17.91 -8.92
N PRO A 171 29.30 -17.17 -8.08
CA PRO A 171 28.96 -15.83 -7.71
C PRO A 171 28.94 -14.89 -8.92
N LYS A 172 27.94 -14.02 -9.00
CA LYS A 172 27.88 -13.03 -10.08
C LYS A 172 29.04 -12.04 -9.96
N PRO A 173 29.80 -11.80 -11.05
CA PRO A 173 30.84 -10.78 -11.04
C PRO A 173 30.28 -9.38 -10.93
N ASP A 174 31.13 -8.42 -10.54
CA ASP A 174 30.76 -7.00 -10.52
C ASP A 174 30.43 -6.50 -11.94
N GLY A 175 29.36 -5.72 -12.07
CA GLY A 175 28.95 -5.16 -13.35
C GLY A 175 27.79 -5.91 -14.02
N GLU A 176 27.51 -5.56 -15.27
CA GLU A 176 26.49 -6.23 -16.07
C GLU A 176 27.00 -7.57 -16.61
N ALA A 177 26.31 -8.64 -16.22
CA ALA A 177 26.65 -9.99 -16.66
C ALA A 177 25.40 -10.83 -16.84
N VAL A 178 25.39 -11.70 -17.83
CA VAL A 178 24.32 -12.64 -18.14
C VAL A 178 24.84 -14.06 -17.91
N TRP A 179 23.96 -14.94 -17.38
CA TRP A 179 24.29 -16.34 -17.21
C TRP A 179 24.19 -17.11 -18.52
N ASP A 180 25.23 -17.89 -18.84
CA ASP A 180 25.24 -18.82 -19.94
C ASP A 180 25.31 -20.25 -19.40
N GLU A 181 24.21 -20.97 -19.51
CA GLU A 181 24.08 -22.33 -19.02
C GLU A 181 24.93 -23.33 -19.82
N ASP A 182 25.01 -23.16 -21.13
CA ASP A 182 25.77 -24.07 -21.99
C ASP A 182 27.26 -23.98 -21.67
N ALA A 183 27.79 -22.77 -21.48
CA ALA A 183 29.16 -22.55 -21.04
C ALA A 183 29.45 -23.20 -19.68
N TYR A 184 28.51 -23.08 -18.74
CA TYR A 184 28.66 -23.71 -17.42
C TYR A 184 28.61 -25.23 -17.49
N GLN A 185 27.75 -25.82 -18.30
CA GLN A 185 27.66 -27.28 -18.47
C GLN A 185 28.93 -27.89 -19.12
N GLU A 186 29.71 -27.11 -19.86
CA GLU A 186 30.96 -27.56 -20.45
C GLU A 186 32.08 -27.75 -19.42
N ASP A 187 32.24 -26.83 -18.45
CA ASP A 187 33.44 -26.83 -17.58
C ASP A 187 33.13 -26.66 -16.07
N ASN A 188 31.86 -26.32 -15.68
CA ASN A 188 31.43 -26.00 -14.33
C ASN A 188 32.19 -24.83 -13.66
N THR A 189 32.89 -24.01 -14.44
CA THR A 189 33.69 -22.88 -13.97
C THR A 189 33.36 -21.56 -14.68
N THR A 190 32.79 -21.64 -15.87
CA THR A 190 32.45 -20.50 -16.72
C THR A 190 30.94 -20.43 -16.89
N GLY A 191 30.26 -19.46 -16.28
CA GLY A 191 28.78 -19.33 -16.40
C GLY A 191 28.36 -17.89 -16.56
N TRP A 192 29.14 -16.91 -16.10
CA TRP A 192 28.82 -15.50 -16.26
C TRP A 192 29.58 -14.88 -17.43
N ILE A 193 28.84 -14.31 -18.38
CA ILE A 193 29.38 -13.55 -19.51
C ILE A 193 29.13 -12.06 -19.23
N THR A 194 30.21 -11.28 -19.15
CA THR A 194 30.15 -9.83 -18.99
C THR A 194 29.71 -9.18 -20.30
N ILE A 195 28.77 -8.21 -20.22
CA ILE A 195 28.21 -7.51 -21.37
C ILE A 195 28.86 -6.12 -21.46
#